data_8dcf9724af687ec10bb7657c87237baa
#
_entry.id   8dcf9724af687ec10bb7657c87237baa
#
_cell.length_a   1.000
_cell.length_b   1.000
_cell.length_c   1.000
_cell.angle_alpha   90.00
_cell.angle_beta   90.00
_cell.angle_gamma   90.00
#
_symmetry.space_group_name_H-M   'P 1'
#
loop_
_entity.id
_entity.type
_entity.pdbx_description
1 polymer ?
#
loop_
_entity_poly.entity_id
_entity_poly.type
_entity_poly.pdbx_seq_one_letter_code
_entity_poly.pdbx_strand_id
1 'polypeptide(L)'
;RLTKMNRIELEAERDDLKKRIEELTRILASAEALDQVVTDEMDEAVAKWGSPRRTVLLDADPDGTLTPVVAQGAGASGVSKSALEAVKAATTISSAEADVAAAAAAAKKTGEQSTLTGALKIEDEPCVVMMSATGLIARTTPSAMDVFNARSTSDERLRDDQITTIFETSTRATYGLVTSAGRLVLAHVVDLPALPATATLSLKGGVQADELIGMTESTDPIRGERVITAIAMEQPTSGKTSAKDESEDGGAAEAKPLPSLAIGTRNGVIKRWNREAPTTMDSWPVIDLKDGDEVVFAAVAEDDDRLVFISSDSSLLAFKAKNVRPQGRTAGGMAGMKLAEGARVAAFSVVPPGKVAWTYEEGENGLTSGSGAVVLTVAGDSDALPGTENGAAKVTPLEMYPTKGRATGGVRSQRFLKGQNTLILAWVGLYPLHASTSAGSPVELPKPDMRRDGSGVDLASPIAFIA
;
A
#
# COMPACT_ATOMS: atom_id res chain seq x y z
N ARG A 1 -64.48 -12.14 -1.06
CA ARG A 1 -64.46 -11.57 -2.45
C ARG A 1 -63.01 -11.36 -2.98
N LEU A 2 -62.02 -11.96 -2.38
CA LEU A 2 -60.61 -11.92 -2.76
C LEU A 2 -60.14 -13.13 -3.59
N THR A 3 -61.05 -13.95 -4.15
CA THR A 3 -60.65 -15.33 -4.43
C THR A 3 -60.65 -15.77 -5.89
N LYS A 4 -61.05 -14.95 -6.86
CA LYS A 4 -60.98 -15.38 -8.27
C LYS A 4 -59.97 -14.62 -9.16
N MET A 5 -59.74 -13.34 -8.95
CA MET A 5 -58.71 -12.62 -9.70
C MET A 5 -57.29 -12.99 -9.21
N ASN A 6 -57.10 -13.13 -7.90
CA ASN A 6 -55.82 -13.51 -7.33
C ASN A 6 -55.35 -14.93 -7.67
N ARG A 7 -56.26 -15.84 -8.00
CA ARG A 7 -55.87 -17.23 -8.29
C ARG A 7 -55.17 -17.38 -9.64
N ILE A 8 -55.64 -16.69 -10.67
CA ILE A 8 -55.06 -16.73 -12.00
C ILE A 8 -53.69 -16.03 -11.99
N GLU A 9 -53.55 -14.91 -11.27
CA GLU A 9 -52.28 -14.22 -11.10
C GLU A 9 -51.29 -15.07 -10.32
N LEU A 10 -51.70 -15.72 -9.22
CA LEU A 10 -50.86 -16.61 -8.44
C LEU A 10 -50.47 -17.88 -9.19
N GLU A 11 -51.35 -18.42 -10.02
CA GLU A 11 -51.04 -19.57 -10.90
C GLU A 11 -50.02 -19.15 -11.99
N ALA A 12 -50.18 -17.97 -12.57
CA ALA A 12 -49.20 -17.42 -13.53
C ALA A 12 -47.84 -17.14 -12.88
N GLU A 13 -47.81 -16.53 -11.69
CA GLU A 13 -46.59 -16.28 -10.94
C GLU A 13 -45.88 -17.57 -10.53
N ARG A 14 -46.64 -18.57 -10.08
CA ARG A 14 -46.12 -19.91 -9.79
C ARG A 14 -45.46 -20.55 -11.00
N ASP A 15 -46.11 -20.45 -12.17
CA ASP A 15 -45.60 -21.07 -13.41
C ASP A 15 -44.37 -20.31 -13.95
N ASP A 16 -44.32 -19.02 -13.73
CA ASP A 16 -43.15 -18.20 -14.06
C ASP A 16 -41.94 -18.51 -13.12
N LEU A 17 -42.19 -18.65 -11.82
CA LEU A 17 -41.17 -19.08 -10.86
C LEU A 17 -40.66 -20.49 -11.14
N LYS A 18 -41.53 -21.42 -11.56
CA LYS A 18 -41.09 -22.76 -11.96
C LYS A 18 -40.16 -22.73 -13.16
N LYS A 19 -40.50 -21.97 -14.21
CA LYS A 19 -39.61 -21.77 -15.37
C LYS A 19 -38.27 -21.20 -14.97
N ARG A 20 -38.28 -20.21 -14.06
CA ARG A 20 -37.05 -19.61 -13.54
C ARG A 20 -36.18 -20.59 -12.75
N ILE A 21 -36.83 -21.46 -11.95
CA ILE A 21 -36.12 -22.53 -11.21
C ILE A 21 -35.52 -23.55 -12.19
N GLU A 22 -36.24 -23.96 -13.20
CA GLU A 22 -35.77 -24.90 -14.23
C GLU A 22 -34.58 -24.30 -15.00
N GLU A 23 -34.67 -23.02 -15.37
CA GLU A 23 -33.59 -22.30 -16.07
C GLU A 23 -32.32 -22.18 -15.19
N LEU A 24 -32.49 -21.75 -13.94
CA LEU A 24 -31.35 -21.64 -13.00
C LEU A 24 -30.74 -23.02 -12.68
N THR A 25 -31.58 -24.05 -12.57
CA THR A 25 -31.10 -25.42 -12.35
C THR A 25 -30.30 -25.93 -13.54
N ARG A 26 -30.70 -25.60 -14.77
CA ARG A 26 -29.99 -25.94 -15.99
C ARG A 26 -28.63 -25.24 -16.04
N ILE A 27 -28.58 -23.94 -15.68
CA ILE A 27 -27.31 -23.15 -15.66
C ILE A 27 -26.36 -23.74 -14.63
N LEU A 28 -26.83 -24.07 -13.43
CA LEU A 28 -26.00 -24.64 -12.37
C LEU A 28 -25.53 -26.06 -12.61
N ALA A 29 -26.25 -26.81 -13.48
CA ALA A 29 -25.92 -28.21 -13.81
C ALA A 29 -24.84 -28.35 -14.88
N SER A 30 -24.47 -27.27 -15.61
CA SER A 30 -23.49 -27.29 -16.68
C SER A 30 -22.52 -26.10 -16.56
N ALA A 31 -21.22 -26.40 -16.46
CA ALA A 31 -20.17 -25.37 -16.48
C ALA A 31 -20.21 -24.54 -17.77
N GLU A 32 -20.49 -25.17 -18.91
CA GLU A 32 -20.62 -24.50 -20.21
C GLU A 32 -21.79 -23.51 -20.24
N ALA A 33 -22.92 -23.87 -19.61
CA ALA A 33 -24.07 -22.98 -19.53
C ALA A 33 -23.80 -21.80 -18.60
N LEU A 34 -23.03 -22.00 -17.53
CA LEU A 34 -22.59 -20.92 -16.62
C LEU A 34 -21.64 -19.97 -17.35
N ASP A 35 -20.64 -20.49 -18.05
CA ASP A 35 -19.67 -19.70 -18.83
C ASP A 35 -20.39 -18.89 -19.92
N GLN A 36 -21.45 -19.44 -20.55
CA GLN A 36 -22.22 -18.71 -21.54
C GLN A 36 -22.95 -17.52 -20.92
N VAL A 37 -23.57 -17.69 -19.76
CA VAL A 37 -24.24 -16.59 -19.05
C VAL A 37 -23.27 -15.49 -18.69
N VAL A 38 -22.08 -15.85 -18.15
CA VAL A 38 -21.03 -14.88 -17.84
C VAL A 38 -20.56 -14.16 -19.09
N THR A 39 -20.38 -14.87 -20.20
CA THR A 39 -19.98 -14.28 -21.48
C THR A 39 -21.03 -13.29 -22.00
N ASP A 40 -22.31 -13.67 -21.95
CA ASP A 40 -23.43 -12.82 -22.41
C ASP A 40 -23.55 -11.55 -21.56
N GLU A 41 -23.37 -11.65 -20.21
CA GLU A 41 -23.37 -10.49 -19.31
C GLU A 41 -22.17 -9.57 -19.55
N MET A 42 -20.98 -10.15 -19.82
CA MET A 42 -19.80 -9.38 -20.18
C MET A 42 -19.97 -8.67 -21.52
N ASP A 43 -20.54 -9.32 -22.51
CA ASP A 43 -20.82 -8.73 -23.83
C ASP A 43 -21.84 -7.58 -23.72
N GLU A 44 -22.88 -7.72 -22.90
CA GLU A 44 -23.82 -6.65 -22.62
C GLU A 44 -23.13 -5.47 -21.91
N ALA A 45 -22.26 -5.73 -20.91
CA ALA A 45 -21.49 -4.71 -20.23
C ALA A 45 -20.55 -3.98 -21.18
N VAL A 46 -19.86 -4.71 -22.06
CA VAL A 46 -18.98 -4.14 -23.12
C VAL A 46 -19.78 -3.31 -24.10
N ALA A 47 -20.96 -3.77 -24.55
CA ALA A 47 -21.81 -3.01 -25.47
C ALA A 47 -22.32 -1.71 -24.84
N LYS A 48 -22.60 -1.70 -23.54
CA LYS A 48 -23.19 -0.56 -22.82
C LYS A 48 -22.16 0.43 -22.32
N TRP A 49 -20.98 -0.06 -21.87
CA TRP A 49 -19.97 0.73 -21.17
C TRP A 49 -18.61 0.72 -21.86
N GLY A 50 -18.40 -0.17 -22.83
CA GLY A 50 -17.14 -0.29 -23.55
C GLY A 50 -16.79 0.96 -24.33
N SER A 51 -15.58 1.42 -24.19
CA SER A 51 -15.01 2.45 -25.06
C SER A 51 -14.07 1.82 -26.08
N PRO A 52 -14.01 2.34 -27.32
CA PRO A 52 -13.10 1.80 -28.31
C PRO A 52 -11.65 1.90 -27.84
N ARG A 53 -10.88 0.86 -28.07
CA ARG A 53 -9.47 0.78 -27.71
C ARG A 53 -8.70 1.94 -28.34
N ARG A 54 -8.01 2.73 -27.54
CA ARG A 54 -7.18 3.85 -27.99
C ARG A 54 -5.79 3.40 -28.43
N THR A 55 -5.32 2.24 -27.95
CA THR A 55 -4.01 1.68 -28.31
C THR A 55 -4.14 0.82 -29.55
N VAL A 56 -3.38 1.13 -30.58
CA VAL A 56 -3.23 0.30 -31.79
C VAL A 56 -1.96 -0.53 -31.61
N LEU A 57 -2.09 -1.85 -31.72
CA LEU A 57 -0.92 -2.74 -31.77
C LEU A 57 -0.43 -2.76 -33.21
N LEU A 58 0.85 -2.47 -33.41
CA LEU A 58 1.52 -2.52 -34.72
C LEU A 58 2.45 -3.72 -34.72
N ASP A 59 2.40 -4.50 -35.79
CA ASP A 59 3.41 -5.52 -36.08
C ASP A 59 4.43 -4.96 -37.07
N ALA A 60 5.69 -5.31 -36.88
CA ALA A 60 6.77 -4.87 -37.73
C ALA A 60 7.11 -5.98 -38.74
N ASP A 61 6.81 -5.77 -39.99
CA ASP A 61 7.22 -6.65 -41.06
C ASP A 61 8.75 -6.63 -41.25
N PRO A 62 9.35 -7.68 -41.82
CA PRO A 62 10.80 -7.75 -42.02
C PRO A 62 11.40 -6.63 -42.90
N ASP A 63 10.58 -5.91 -43.62
CA ASP A 63 10.94 -4.75 -44.45
C ASP A 63 10.88 -3.43 -43.67
N GLY A 64 10.47 -3.46 -42.38
CA GLY A 64 10.32 -2.31 -41.50
C GLY A 64 8.97 -1.59 -41.62
N THR A 65 8.03 -2.16 -42.38
CA THR A 65 6.67 -1.60 -42.48
C THR A 65 5.87 -1.97 -41.23
N LEU A 66 5.22 -0.98 -40.58
CA LEU A 66 4.37 -1.18 -39.44
C LEU A 66 2.94 -1.43 -39.86
N THR A 67 2.40 -2.62 -39.61
CA THR A 67 1.01 -2.99 -39.90
C THR A 67 0.19 -3.13 -38.64
N PRO A 68 -1.06 -2.60 -38.58
CA PRO A 68 -1.92 -2.77 -37.44
C PRO A 68 -2.29 -4.25 -37.24
N VAL A 69 -2.05 -4.81 -36.05
CA VAL A 69 -2.51 -6.15 -35.67
C VAL A 69 -4.02 -6.13 -35.46
N VAL A 70 -4.76 -6.64 -36.45
CA VAL A 70 -6.20 -6.88 -36.29
C VAL A 70 -6.36 -8.26 -35.65
N ALA A 71 -6.79 -8.33 -34.37
CA ALA A 71 -7.11 -9.58 -33.73
C ALA A 71 -8.18 -10.33 -34.54
N GLN A 72 -7.81 -11.47 -35.12
CA GLN A 72 -8.75 -12.37 -35.77
C GLN A 72 -9.66 -12.98 -34.69
N GLY A 73 -10.89 -12.48 -34.59
CA GLY A 73 -11.89 -13.04 -33.66
C GLY A 73 -12.83 -12.03 -33.00
N ALA A 74 -12.50 -10.75 -32.97
CA ALA A 74 -13.45 -9.72 -32.57
C ALA A 74 -14.15 -9.18 -33.80
N GLY A 75 -15.49 -9.28 -33.83
CA GLY A 75 -16.31 -8.76 -34.93
C GLY A 75 -15.92 -7.32 -35.27
N ALA A 76 -16.01 -6.96 -36.53
CA ALA A 76 -15.48 -5.76 -37.20
C ALA A 76 -15.91 -4.38 -36.64
N SER A 77 -16.27 -4.26 -35.36
CA SER A 77 -16.75 -3.04 -34.72
C SER A 77 -15.70 -2.34 -33.80
N GLY A 78 -14.49 -2.86 -33.67
CA GLY A 78 -13.58 -2.46 -32.59
C GLY A 78 -12.61 -1.32 -32.91
N VAL A 79 -12.41 -0.88 -34.14
CA VAL A 79 -11.48 0.21 -34.46
C VAL A 79 -12.25 1.39 -35.04
N SER A 80 -12.27 2.51 -34.32
CA SER A 80 -12.95 3.70 -34.81
C SER A 80 -12.28 4.22 -36.09
N LYS A 81 -13.06 4.68 -37.08
CA LYS A 81 -12.52 5.31 -38.26
C LYS A 81 -11.57 6.46 -37.97
N SER A 82 -11.77 7.16 -36.84
CA SER A 82 -10.88 8.24 -36.38
C SER A 82 -9.51 7.75 -35.89
N ALA A 83 -9.41 6.53 -35.33
CA ALA A 83 -8.12 5.94 -34.98
C ALA A 83 -7.34 5.51 -36.24
N LEU A 84 -8.04 5.00 -37.25
CA LEU A 84 -7.42 4.63 -38.52
C LEU A 84 -6.96 5.88 -39.30
N GLU A 85 -7.72 6.99 -39.23
CA GLU A 85 -7.32 8.28 -39.84
C GLU A 85 -6.17 8.93 -39.08
N ALA A 86 -6.12 8.78 -37.70
CA ALA A 86 -5.00 9.27 -36.90
C ALA A 86 -3.69 8.51 -37.23
N VAL A 87 -3.77 7.20 -37.47
CA VAL A 87 -2.61 6.39 -37.91
C VAL A 87 -2.17 6.81 -39.32
N LYS A 88 -3.13 7.05 -40.25
CA LYS A 88 -2.81 7.57 -41.60
C LYS A 88 -2.23 8.99 -41.57
N ALA A 89 -2.69 9.85 -40.66
CA ALA A 89 -2.14 11.19 -40.44
C ALA A 89 -0.74 11.16 -39.81
N ALA A 90 -0.49 10.22 -38.91
CA ALA A 90 0.84 10.01 -38.31
C ALA A 90 1.87 9.49 -39.30
N THR A 91 1.43 8.71 -40.32
CA THR A 91 2.29 8.22 -41.40
C THR A 91 2.60 9.31 -42.46
N THR A 92 1.90 10.44 -42.41
CA THR A 92 2.09 11.55 -43.40
C THR A 92 2.91 12.72 -42.80
N ILE A 93 3.34 12.69 -41.56
CA ILE A 93 4.25 13.67 -40.94
C ILE A 93 5.67 13.10 -40.99
N SER A 94 6.29 13.16 -42.11
CA SER A 94 7.65 12.67 -42.26
C SER A 94 8.49 13.60 -43.15
N SER A 95 9.06 14.62 -42.52
CA SER A 95 10.37 15.13 -42.93
C SER A 95 11.47 14.83 -41.93
N ALA A 96 11.13 14.43 -40.68
CA ALA A 96 12.08 13.95 -39.66
C ALA A 96 12.44 12.47 -39.85
N GLU A 97 11.59 11.66 -40.47
CA GLU A 97 11.83 10.23 -40.71
C GLU A 97 12.84 9.94 -41.82
N ALA A 98 12.99 10.85 -42.77
CA ALA A 98 14.03 10.74 -43.80
C ALA A 98 15.45 10.77 -43.19
N ASP A 99 15.66 11.55 -42.14
CA ASP A 99 16.95 11.62 -41.45
C ASP A 99 17.20 10.37 -40.57
N VAL A 100 16.16 9.78 -40.00
CA VAL A 100 16.27 8.53 -39.21
C VAL A 100 16.47 7.34 -40.17
N ALA A 101 15.80 7.28 -41.32
CA ALA A 101 16.01 6.24 -42.31
C ALA A 101 17.40 6.35 -42.96
N ALA A 102 17.95 7.57 -43.14
CA ALA A 102 19.30 7.79 -43.64
C ALA A 102 20.35 7.36 -42.60
N ALA A 103 20.10 7.60 -41.30
CA ALA A 103 20.95 7.13 -40.19
C ALA A 103 20.93 5.61 -40.07
N ALA A 104 19.78 4.96 -40.24
CA ALA A 104 19.64 3.50 -40.24
C ALA A 104 20.32 2.84 -41.44
N ALA A 105 20.28 3.47 -42.60
CA ALA A 105 20.98 2.99 -43.82
C ALA A 105 22.51 3.15 -43.70
N ALA A 106 23.00 4.16 -42.97
CA ALA A 106 24.42 4.36 -42.68
C ALA A 106 24.95 3.32 -41.69
N ALA A 107 24.13 2.92 -40.67
CA ALA A 107 24.46 1.89 -39.70
C ALA A 107 24.58 0.48 -40.31
N LYS A 108 23.80 0.19 -41.37
CA LYS A 108 23.88 -1.08 -42.12
C LYS A 108 25.21 -1.29 -42.85
N LYS A 109 26.02 -0.25 -43.08
CA LYS A 109 27.33 -0.33 -43.72
C LYS A 109 28.48 -0.66 -42.76
N THR A 110 28.27 -0.58 -41.46
CA THR A 110 29.31 -0.80 -40.44
C THR A 110 29.22 -2.15 -39.72
N GLY A 111 28.32 -3.05 -40.16
CA GLY A 111 28.31 -4.43 -39.64
C GLY A 111 27.93 -4.60 -38.16
N GLU A 112 27.49 -3.57 -37.48
CA GLU A 112 26.92 -3.64 -36.16
C GLU A 112 25.42 -3.94 -36.28
N GLN A 113 25.06 -5.17 -35.95
CA GLN A 113 23.67 -5.56 -35.66
C GLN A 113 23.19 -4.77 -34.42
N SER A 114 22.71 -3.54 -34.65
CA SER A 114 21.93 -2.82 -33.67
C SER A 114 20.56 -3.48 -33.62
N THR A 115 20.45 -4.49 -32.78
CA THR A 115 19.17 -5.09 -32.43
C THR A 115 18.28 -4.01 -31.84
N LEU A 116 17.06 -3.89 -32.34
CA LEU A 116 15.95 -3.05 -31.83
C LEU A 116 15.58 -3.31 -30.35
N THR A 117 16.34 -4.13 -29.66
CA THR A 117 16.25 -4.39 -28.21
C THR A 117 16.71 -3.22 -27.33
N GLY A 118 17.31 -2.17 -27.89
CA GLY A 118 17.73 -0.98 -27.12
C GLY A 118 16.60 -0.04 -26.69
N ALA A 119 15.49 -0.01 -27.44
CA ALA A 119 14.39 0.95 -27.21
C ALA A 119 13.39 0.52 -26.11
N LEU A 120 13.47 -0.72 -25.62
CA LEU A 120 12.61 -1.25 -24.55
C LEU A 120 13.36 -1.52 -23.25
N LYS A 121 14.63 -1.14 -23.14
CA LYS A 121 15.38 -1.30 -21.91
C LYS A 121 14.99 -0.19 -20.95
N ILE A 122 14.17 -0.54 -19.94
CA ILE A 122 13.88 0.36 -18.83
C ILE A 122 15.20 0.69 -18.15
N GLU A 123 15.57 1.96 -18.10
CA GLU A 123 16.76 2.40 -17.39
C GLU A 123 16.58 2.19 -15.89
N ASP A 124 17.67 1.80 -15.20
CA ASP A 124 17.64 1.60 -13.76
C ASP A 124 17.97 2.92 -13.08
N GLU A 125 16.94 3.67 -12.72
CA GLU A 125 17.05 4.98 -12.10
C GLU A 125 16.68 4.93 -10.62
N PRO A 126 17.30 5.75 -9.78
CA PRO A 126 16.88 5.92 -8.39
C PRO A 126 15.44 6.41 -8.32
N CYS A 127 14.64 5.78 -7.49
CA CYS A 127 13.27 6.18 -7.25
C CYS A 127 12.87 5.98 -5.78
N VAL A 128 11.74 6.56 -5.40
CA VAL A 128 11.15 6.45 -4.08
C VAL A 128 9.79 5.80 -4.23
N VAL A 129 9.53 4.77 -3.45
CA VAL A 129 8.22 4.14 -3.34
C VAL A 129 7.53 4.69 -2.11
N MET A 130 6.24 5.04 -2.27
CA MET A 130 5.39 5.59 -1.22
C MET A 130 4.08 4.81 -1.16
N MET A 131 3.58 4.61 0.07
CA MET A 131 2.27 4.03 0.33
C MET A 131 1.49 4.94 1.27
N SER A 132 0.22 5.22 0.96
CA SER A 132 -0.67 6.04 1.77
C SER A 132 -1.45 5.23 2.81
N ALA A 133 -2.02 5.92 3.79
CA ALA A 133 -2.96 5.34 4.76
C ALA A 133 -4.23 4.76 4.10
N THR A 134 -4.55 5.19 2.87
CA THR A 134 -5.67 4.64 2.07
C THR A 134 -5.31 3.39 1.29
N GLY A 135 -4.06 2.90 1.41
CA GLY A 135 -3.57 1.71 0.71
C GLY A 135 -3.10 1.96 -0.73
N LEU A 136 -3.10 3.20 -1.20
CA LEU A 136 -2.55 3.54 -2.51
C LEU A 136 -1.02 3.49 -2.47
N ILE A 137 -0.41 2.86 -3.47
CA ILE A 137 1.04 2.77 -3.63
C ILE A 137 1.47 3.26 -5.01
N ALA A 138 2.60 3.96 -5.07
CA ALA A 138 3.17 4.49 -6.29
C ALA A 138 4.66 4.74 -6.13
N ARG A 139 5.36 4.98 -7.24
CA ARG A 139 6.76 5.41 -7.24
C ARG A 139 6.90 6.84 -7.74
N THR A 140 7.95 7.52 -7.31
CA THR A 140 8.30 8.87 -7.78
C THR A 140 9.81 9.05 -7.84
N THR A 141 10.27 10.20 -8.31
CA THR A 141 11.70 10.54 -8.31
C THR A 141 12.14 11.10 -6.95
N PRO A 142 13.42 10.98 -6.57
CA PRO A 142 13.93 11.59 -5.33
C PRO A 142 13.68 13.11 -5.27
N SER A 143 13.82 13.81 -6.39
CA SER A 143 13.55 15.25 -6.47
C SER A 143 12.10 15.64 -6.18
N ALA A 144 11.13 14.77 -6.54
CA ALA A 144 9.73 14.99 -6.19
C ALA A 144 9.49 14.81 -4.68
N MET A 145 10.25 13.94 -4.02
CA MET A 145 10.20 13.76 -2.57
C MET A 145 10.69 15.00 -1.82
N ASP A 146 11.68 15.69 -2.32
CA ASP A 146 12.14 16.95 -1.70
C ASP A 146 11.04 18.01 -1.71
N VAL A 147 10.29 18.12 -2.82
CA VAL A 147 9.12 19.00 -2.92
C VAL A 147 8.00 18.56 -1.98
N PHE A 148 7.73 17.27 -1.89
CA PHE A 148 6.73 16.72 -0.97
C PHE A 148 7.08 17.00 0.49
N ASN A 149 8.32 16.76 0.89
CA ASN A 149 8.81 17.02 2.24
C ASN A 149 8.74 18.51 2.62
N ALA A 150 9.05 19.41 1.68
CA ALA A 150 8.93 20.85 1.88
C ALA A 150 7.48 21.30 2.12
N ARG A 151 6.48 20.61 1.53
CA ARG A 151 5.04 20.83 1.76
C ARG A 151 4.50 20.20 3.03
N SER A 152 5.27 19.33 3.65
CA SER A 152 4.87 18.56 4.85
C SER A 152 4.48 19.44 6.04
N THR A 153 4.81 20.73 6.01
CA THR A 153 4.47 21.73 7.03
C THR A 153 3.15 22.46 6.79
N SER A 154 2.46 22.23 5.65
CA SER A 154 1.18 22.87 5.38
C SER A 154 0.01 22.06 5.96
N ASP A 155 -0.99 22.77 6.51
CA ASP A 155 -2.16 22.17 7.18
C ASP A 155 -3.14 21.48 6.23
N GLU A 156 -3.00 21.69 4.92
CA GLU A 156 -3.91 21.14 3.90
C GLU A 156 -3.34 19.88 3.27
N ARG A 157 -3.55 18.72 3.91
CA ARG A 157 -3.30 17.42 3.31
C ARG A 157 -4.59 16.71 2.96
N LEU A 158 -4.67 16.27 1.71
CA LEU A 158 -5.73 15.39 1.25
C LEU A 158 -5.53 13.98 1.84
N ARG A 159 -6.60 13.20 1.94
CA ARG A 159 -6.54 11.83 2.50
C ARG A 159 -5.52 10.93 1.81
N ASP A 160 -5.34 11.10 0.49
CA ASP A 160 -4.42 10.28 -0.31
C ASP A 160 -2.95 10.74 -0.21
N ASP A 161 -2.70 11.86 0.47
CA ASP A 161 -1.36 12.39 0.75
C ASP A 161 -0.86 12.01 2.16
N GLN A 162 -1.62 11.23 2.90
CA GLN A 162 -1.22 10.71 4.22
C GLN A 162 -0.34 9.47 4.02
N ILE A 163 0.97 9.70 3.98
CA ILE A 163 1.95 8.66 3.67
C ILE A 163 2.34 7.91 4.93
N THR A 164 2.18 6.60 4.92
CA THR A 164 2.53 5.70 6.03
C THR A 164 3.84 4.98 5.82
N THR A 165 4.26 4.82 4.56
CA THR A 165 5.49 4.10 4.20
C THR A 165 6.22 4.82 3.09
N ILE A 166 7.53 5.00 3.27
CA ILE A 166 8.44 5.57 2.27
C ILE A 166 9.73 4.77 2.29
N PHE A 167 10.27 4.43 1.14
CA PHE A 167 11.61 3.88 1.01
C PHE A 167 12.24 4.20 -0.35
N GLU A 168 13.55 4.36 -0.35
CA GLU A 168 14.37 4.56 -1.55
C GLU A 168 14.69 3.21 -2.18
N THR A 169 14.71 3.17 -3.51
CA THR A 169 14.99 1.99 -4.31
C THR A 169 15.38 2.39 -5.74
N SER A 170 15.40 1.44 -6.67
CA SER A 170 15.58 1.70 -8.10
C SER A 170 14.41 1.16 -8.93
N THR A 171 14.28 1.63 -10.17
CA THR A 171 13.17 1.25 -11.04
C THR A 171 13.11 -0.24 -11.38
N ARG A 172 14.24 -0.94 -11.34
CA ARG A 172 14.34 -2.39 -11.61
C ARG A 172 14.33 -3.25 -10.35
N ALA A 173 14.37 -2.65 -9.18
CA ALA A 173 14.39 -3.39 -7.92
C ALA A 173 13.07 -4.12 -7.66
N THR A 174 13.13 -5.07 -6.76
CA THR A 174 11.96 -5.71 -6.17
C THR A 174 11.68 -5.12 -4.80
N TYR A 175 10.41 -5.11 -4.41
CA TYR A 175 9.97 -4.73 -3.08
C TYR A 175 9.02 -5.78 -2.52
N GLY A 176 8.86 -5.80 -1.22
CA GLY A 176 8.00 -6.75 -0.53
C GLY A 176 6.75 -6.08 0.02
N LEU A 177 5.58 -6.65 -0.24
CA LEU A 177 4.31 -6.30 0.38
C LEU A 177 4.07 -7.23 1.57
N VAL A 178 3.99 -6.68 2.78
CA VAL A 178 3.70 -7.44 4.01
C VAL A 178 2.22 -7.39 4.26
N THR A 179 1.61 -8.55 4.48
CA THR A 179 0.15 -8.69 4.61
C THR A 179 -0.29 -8.94 6.04
N SER A 180 -1.57 -8.73 6.32
CA SER A 180 -2.21 -9.02 7.61
C SER A 180 -2.16 -10.52 7.96
N ALA A 181 -2.08 -11.39 6.95
CA ALA A 181 -1.91 -12.84 7.14
C ALA A 181 -0.47 -13.26 7.47
N GLY A 182 0.47 -12.32 7.62
CA GLY A 182 1.86 -12.60 7.95
C GLY A 182 2.67 -13.17 6.78
N ARG A 183 2.26 -12.90 5.56
CA ARG A 183 3.01 -13.21 4.33
C ARG A 183 3.75 -11.97 3.83
N LEU A 184 4.81 -12.22 3.07
CA LEU A 184 5.44 -11.24 2.20
C LEU A 184 5.22 -11.68 0.76
N VAL A 185 4.79 -10.76 -0.08
CA VAL A 185 4.61 -10.95 -1.52
C VAL A 185 5.59 -10.03 -2.23
N LEU A 186 6.43 -10.59 -3.12
CA LEU A 186 7.34 -9.80 -3.95
C LEU A 186 6.58 -9.15 -5.10
N ALA A 187 6.94 -7.92 -5.38
CA ALA A 187 6.47 -7.17 -6.54
C ALA A 187 7.63 -6.36 -7.15
N HIS A 188 7.48 -5.97 -8.41
CA HIS A 188 8.51 -5.19 -9.11
C HIS A 188 8.17 -3.70 -9.06
N VAL A 189 9.17 -2.87 -8.76
CA VAL A 189 9.00 -1.40 -8.71
C VAL A 189 8.58 -0.84 -10.06
N VAL A 190 8.99 -1.47 -11.15
CA VAL A 190 8.61 -1.06 -12.51
C VAL A 190 7.11 -1.10 -12.75
N ASP A 191 6.37 -2.00 -12.08
CA ASP A 191 4.93 -2.18 -12.23
C ASP A 191 4.12 -1.10 -11.49
N LEU A 192 4.78 -0.32 -10.62
CA LEU A 192 4.13 0.76 -9.91
C LEU A 192 3.93 1.99 -10.81
N PRO A 193 2.79 2.66 -10.72
CA PRO A 193 2.58 3.94 -11.39
C PRO A 193 3.66 4.95 -11.01
N ALA A 194 4.25 5.61 -12.03
CA ALA A 194 5.20 6.68 -11.81
C ALA A 194 4.43 8.01 -11.66
N LEU A 195 4.54 8.62 -10.50
CA LEU A 195 3.95 9.94 -10.26
C LEU A 195 4.89 11.03 -10.78
N PRO A 196 4.35 12.06 -11.46
CA PRO A 196 5.16 13.14 -11.98
C PRO A 196 5.75 13.98 -10.84
N ALA A 197 6.96 14.51 -11.06
CA ALA A 197 7.62 15.46 -10.15
C ALA A 197 6.95 16.84 -10.23
N THR A 198 5.73 16.96 -9.72
CA THR A 198 4.99 18.22 -9.67
C THR A 198 4.89 18.75 -8.25
N ALA A 199 4.67 20.07 -8.09
CA ALA A 199 4.45 20.68 -6.78
C ALA A 199 3.21 20.12 -6.03
N THR A 200 2.37 19.36 -6.70
CA THR A 200 1.15 18.75 -6.18
C THR A 200 1.22 17.23 -6.20
N LEU A 201 2.34 16.65 -5.76
CA LEU A 201 2.48 15.19 -5.65
C LEU A 201 1.33 14.63 -4.80
N SER A 202 0.51 13.75 -5.38
CA SER A 202 -0.59 13.07 -4.71
C SER A 202 -0.62 11.61 -5.10
N LEU A 203 -0.81 10.72 -4.12
CA LEU A 203 -0.95 9.27 -4.35
C LEU A 203 -2.29 8.88 -5.01
N LYS A 204 -3.16 9.84 -5.31
CA LYS A 204 -4.42 9.57 -6.04
C LYS A 204 -4.21 8.87 -7.38
N GLY A 205 -3.04 9.05 -8.02
CA GLY A 205 -2.64 8.34 -9.23
C GLY A 205 -1.98 6.97 -8.98
N GLY A 206 -1.91 6.51 -7.74
CA GLY A 206 -1.39 5.20 -7.36
C GLY A 206 -2.37 4.07 -7.61
N VAL A 207 -1.91 2.84 -7.36
CA VAL A 207 -2.71 1.60 -7.42
C VAL A 207 -2.98 1.11 -6.00
N GLN A 208 -4.11 0.43 -5.78
CA GLN A 208 -4.37 -0.19 -4.47
C GLN A 208 -3.39 -1.34 -4.24
N ALA A 209 -2.67 -1.30 -3.11
CA ALA A 209 -1.67 -2.31 -2.79
C ALA A 209 -2.27 -3.71 -2.65
N ASP A 210 -3.54 -3.80 -2.21
CA ASP A 210 -4.27 -5.07 -2.09
C ASP A 210 -4.52 -5.73 -3.46
N GLU A 211 -4.66 -4.95 -4.54
CA GLU A 211 -4.82 -5.47 -5.90
C GLU A 211 -3.53 -6.15 -6.40
N LEU A 212 -2.36 -5.67 -5.97
CA LEU A 212 -1.07 -6.24 -6.36
C LEU A 212 -0.85 -7.65 -5.81
N ILE A 213 -1.45 -8.00 -4.68
CA ILE A 213 -1.35 -9.36 -4.11
C ILE A 213 -2.07 -10.37 -5.00
N GLY A 214 -3.18 -10.00 -5.62
CA GLY A 214 -3.97 -10.86 -6.53
C GLY A 214 -3.37 -11.03 -7.92
N MET A 215 -2.38 -10.23 -8.30
CA MET A 215 -1.72 -10.29 -9.61
C MET A 215 -0.55 -11.27 -9.65
N THR A 216 -0.08 -11.77 -8.51
CA THR A 216 0.99 -12.77 -8.46
C THR A 216 0.40 -14.16 -8.73
N GLU A 217 0.81 -14.80 -9.83
CA GLU A 217 0.29 -16.09 -10.35
C GLU A 217 0.32 -17.27 -9.34
N SER A 218 1.02 -17.12 -8.23
CA SER A 218 1.22 -18.22 -7.25
C SER A 218 0.44 -18.06 -5.94
N THR A 219 -0.40 -17.03 -5.79
CA THR A 219 -1.05 -16.76 -4.50
C THR A 219 -2.54 -16.50 -4.63
N ASP A 220 -3.34 -17.50 -4.24
CA ASP A 220 -4.74 -17.24 -3.91
C ASP A 220 -4.79 -16.29 -2.71
N PRO A 221 -5.44 -15.12 -2.81
CA PRO A 221 -5.58 -14.21 -1.68
C PRO A 221 -6.37 -14.89 -0.57
N ILE A 222 -5.83 -14.89 0.64
CA ILE A 222 -6.55 -15.36 1.82
C ILE A 222 -7.72 -14.40 2.04
N ARG A 223 -8.92 -14.91 2.19
CA ARG A 223 -10.12 -14.09 2.35
C ARG A 223 -9.95 -13.09 3.50
N GLY A 224 -10.07 -11.79 3.18
CA GLY A 224 -9.87 -10.69 4.14
C GLY A 224 -8.42 -10.30 4.38
N GLU A 225 -7.47 -10.84 3.63
CA GLU A 225 -6.08 -10.41 3.67
C GLU A 225 -5.94 -9.01 3.07
N ARG A 226 -5.12 -8.17 3.71
CA ARG A 226 -4.82 -6.82 3.25
C ARG A 226 -3.33 -6.54 3.37
N VAL A 227 -2.82 -5.62 2.55
CA VAL A 227 -1.44 -5.12 2.66
C VAL A 227 -1.34 -4.18 3.88
N ILE A 228 -0.36 -4.44 4.72
CA ILE A 228 -0.09 -3.63 5.92
C ILE A 228 1.01 -2.60 5.65
N THR A 229 2.04 -2.98 4.93
CA THR A 229 3.17 -2.11 4.59
C THR A 229 3.95 -2.65 3.40
N ALA A 230 4.75 -1.79 2.80
CA ALA A 230 5.72 -2.14 1.77
C ALA A 230 7.14 -1.92 2.27
N ILE A 231 8.10 -2.74 1.82
CA ILE A 231 9.51 -2.64 2.23
C ILE A 231 10.43 -2.83 1.03
N ALA A 232 11.57 -2.12 1.02
CA ALA A 232 12.64 -2.41 0.08
C ALA A 232 13.24 -3.80 0.38
N MET A 233 13.43 -4.65 -0.63
CA MET A 233 14.06 -5.96 -0.46
C MET A 233 15.59 -5.90 -0.64
N GLU A 234 16.08 -4.91 -1.35
CA GLU A 234 17.50 -4.65 -1.60
C GLU A 234 17.90 -3.30 -1.02
N GLN A 235 19.17 -3.13 -0.65
CA GLN A 235 19.66 -1.80 -0.33
C GLN A 235 19.76 -1.00 -1.63
N PRO A 236 19.36 0.29 -1.65
CA PRO A 236 19.62 1.15 -2.79
C PRO A 236 21.14 1.17 -3.01
N THR A 237 21.55 0.75 -4.19
CA THR A 237 22.94 0.92 -4.63
C THR A 237 23.15 2.41 -4.79
N SER A 238 23.67 3.07 -3.76
CA SER A 238 24.11 4.46 -3.87
C SER A 238 25.09 4.52 -5.05
N GLY A 239 24.68 5.26 -6.11
CA GLY A 239 25.42 5.36 -7.36
C GLY A 239 26.87 5.70 -7.11
N LYS A 240 27.72 4.70 -7.12
CA LYS A 240 29.14 4.90 -7.33
C LYS A 240 29.31 5.23 -8.81
N THR A 241 29.32 6.51 -9.11
CA THR A 241 30.01 7.03 -10.28
C THR A 241 31.32 6.29 -10.45
N SER A 242 31.44 5.62 -11.60
CA SER A 242 32.66 4.97 -12.05
C SER A 242 33.80 5.97 -12.09
N ALA A 243 34.60 6.01 -11.04
CA ALA A 243 35.97 6.47 -11.11
C ALA A 243 36.87 5.24 -10.96
N LYS A 244 37.48 4.84 -12.05
CA LYS A 244 38.62 3.92 -12.04
C LYS A 244 39.66 4.48 -11.13
N ASP A 245 39.88 3.85 -10.01
CA ASP A 245 41.16 3.81 -9.33
C ASP A 245 41.42 2.37 -8.93
N GLU A 246 42.32 1.75 -9.66
CA GLU A 246 42.92 0.46 -9.36
C GLU A 246 43.82 0.67 -8.13
N SER A 247 43.37 0.21 -6.98
CA SER A 247 44.25 -0.14 -5.87
C SER A 247 43.85 -1.55 -5.43
N GLU A 248 44.76 -2.46 -5.79
CA GLU A 248 44.82 -3.84 -5.27
C GLU A 248 45.01 -3.80 -3.75
N ASP A 249 43.90 -4.03 -3.01
CA ASP A 249 43.96 -4.70 -1.70
C ASP A 249 42.68 -5.46 -1.49
N GLY A 250 42.81 -6.80 -1.50
CA GLY A 250 41.72 -7.76 -1.53
C GLY A 250 41.05 -7.94 -0.17
N GLY A 251 40.22 -7.00 0.24
CA GLY A 251 39.21 -7.16 1.28
C GLY A 251 37.83 -7.02 0.67
N ALA A 252 37.16 -8.14 0.41
CA ALA A 252 35.73 -8.11 0.11
C ALA A 252 35.04 -7.40 1.28
N ALA A 253 34.57 -6.16 1.06
CA ALA A 253 33.73 -5.47 2.02
C ALA A 253 32.48 -6.34 2.21
N GLU A 254 32.37 -7.04 3.33
CA GLU A 254 31.18 -7.80 3.70
C GLU A 254 30.00 -6.81 3.64
N ALA A 255 29.06 -7.09 2.74
CA ALA A 255 27.85 -6.28 2.62
C ALA A 255 27.14 -6.28 4.00
N LYS A 256 26.99 -5.09 4.59
CA LYS A 256 26.31 -4.95 5.88
C LYS A 256 24.92 -5.60 5.77
N PRO A 257 24.56 -6.54 6.66
CA PRO A 257 23.27 -7.21 6.58
C PRO A 257 22.14 -6.19 6.65
N LEU A 258 21.08 -6.43 5.89
CA LEU A 258 19.87 -5.60 5.92
C LEU A 258 19.29 -5.55 7.34
N PRO A 259 18.81 -4.37 7.81
CA PRO A 259 18.11 -4.27 9.08
C PRO A 259 16.92 -5.22 9.12
N SER A 260 16.61 -5.79 10.28
CA SER A 260 15.51 -6.75 10.43
C SER A 260 14.14 -6.09 10.28
N LEU A 261 13.14 -6.84 9.82
CA LEU A 261 11.75 -6.41 9.83
C LEU A 261 11.11 -6.75 11.19
N ALA A 262 10.66 -5.76 11.93
CA ALA A 262 9.87 -5.94 13.13
C ALA A 262 8.38 -6.06 12.77
N ILE A 263 7.73 -7.12 13.26
CA ILE A 263 6.34 -7.48 12.95
C ILE A 263 5.60 -7.59 14.27
N GLY A 264 4.57 -6.75 14.46
CA GLY A 264 3.70 -6.79 15.64
C GLY A 264 2.33 -7.36 15.29
N THR A 265 1.80 -8.26 16.16
CA THR A 265 0.51 -8.90 15.91
C THR A 265 -0.58 -8.40 16.86
N ARG A 266 -1.84 -8.68 16.51
CA ARG A 266 -3.03 -8.33 17.30
C ARG A 266 -3.01 -8.95 18.69
N ASN A 267 -2.47 -10.15 18.84
CA ASN A 267 -2.38 -10.85 20.12
C ASN A 267 -1.11 -10.51 20.92
N GLY A 268 -0.39 -9.43 20.54
CA GLY A 268 0.76 -8.93 21.28
C GLY A 268 2.05 -9.71 21.05
N VAL A 269 2.15 -10.49 19.98
CA VAL A 269 3.38 -11.14 19.58
C VAL A 269 4.27 -10.14 18.84
N ILE A 270 5.59 -10.27 19.01
CA ILE A 270 6.62 -9.54 18.28
C ILE A 270 7.59 -10.50 17.62
N LYS A 271 7.93 -10.22 16.38
CA LYS A 271 8.99 -10.91 15.65
C LYS A 271 9.91 -9.89 14.99
N ARG A 272 11.20 -10.17 14.99
CA ARG A 272 12.15 -9.53 14.07
C ARG A 272 12.58 -10.59 13.04
N TRP A 273 12.21 -10.37 11.80
CA TRP A 273 12.63 -11.24 10.71
C TRP A 273 13.92 -10.70 10.07
N ASN A 274 14.91 -11.59 9.88
CA ASN A 274 16.22 -11.25 9.32
C ASN A 274 16.23 -10.99 7.80
N ARG A 275 15.07 -10.94 7.16
CA ARG A 275 14.86 -10.62 5.74
C ARG A 275 15.54 -11.56 4.76
N GLU A 276 15.78 -12.81 5.16
CA GLU A 276 16.24 -13.87 4.26
C GLU A 276 15.11 -14.25 3.30
N ALA A 277 15.22 -13.82 2.05
CA ALA A 277 14.26 -14.15 1.00
C ALA A 277 14.60 -15.52 0.38
N PRO A 278 13.61 -16.40 0.14
CA PRO A 278 13.83 -17.59 -0.67
C PRO A 278 14.06 -17.21 -2.13
N THR A 279 14.93 -17.94 -2.82
CA THR A 279 15.32 -17.64 -4.22
C THR A 279 14.30 -18.10 -5.26
N THR A 280 13.33 -18.92 -4.88
CA THR A 280 12.42 -19.61 -5.82
C THR A 280 10.94 -19.33 -5.55
N MET A 281 10.63 -18.40 -4.66
CA MET A 281 9.24 -18.10 -4.25
C MET A 281 8.98 -16.61 -4.34
N ASP A 282 7.87 -16.21 -4.94
CA ASP A 282 7.41 -14.83 -4.99
C ASP A 282 6.55 -14.44 -3.79
N SER A 283 6.15 -15.43 -2.98
CA SER A 283 5.42 -15.21 -1.74
C SER A 283 5.76 -16.27 -0.69
N TRP A 284 5.91 -15.84 0.57
CA TRP A 284 6.21 -16.73 1.69
C TRP A 284 5.75 -16.15 3.03
N PRO A 285 5.50 -17.02 4.04
CA PRO A 285 5.23 -16.54 5.39
C PRO A 285 6.50 -15.89 6.00
N VAL A 286 6.35 -14.74 6.63
CA VAL A 286 7.39 -14.05 7.41
C VAL A 286 7.18 -14.18 8.90
N ILE A 287 6.03 -14.69 9.32
CA ILE A 287 5.70 -15.06 10.70
C ILE A 287 4.71 -16.23 10.66
N ASP A 288 4.88 -17.19 11.56
CA ASP A 288 3.91 -18.26 11.80
C ASP A 288 2.86 -17.78 12.80
N LEU A 289 1.71 -17.32 12.28
CA LEU A 289 0.61 -16.80 13.09
C LEU A 289 -0.20 -17.93 13.71
N LYS A 290 -0.63 -17.73 14.94
CA LYS A 290 -1.62 -18.60 15.58
C LYS A 290 -3.02 -18.31 15.04
N ASP A 291 -3.91 -19.30 15.16
CA ASP A 291 -5.31 -19.15 14.75
C ASP A 291 -5.94 -17.89 15.37
N GLY A 292 -6.58 -17.07 14.55
CA GLY A 292 -7.24 -15.84 14.96
C GLY A 292 -6.32 -14.66 15.24
N ASP A 293 -4.99 -14.78 15.04
CA ASP A 293 -4.05 -13.66 15.09
C ASP A 293 -3.84 -13.05 13.72
N GLU A 294 -3.46 -11.77 13.68
CA GLU A 294 -3.11 -11.05 12.47
C GLU A 294 -1.97 -10.06 12.71
N VAL A 295 -1.24 -9.74 11.65
CA VAL A 295 -0.25 -8.66 11.68
C VAL A 295 -0.97 -7.32 11.75
N VAL A 296 -0.65 -6.51 12.76
CA VAL A 296 -1.18 -5.14 12.91
C VAL A 296 -0.33 -4.15 12.12
N PHE A 297 0.97 -4.27 12.21
CA PHE A 297 1.92 -3.44 11.48
C PHE A 297 3.29 -4.11 11.41
N ALA A 298 4.09 -3.72 10.42
CA ALA A 298 5.47 -4.14 10.28
C ALA A 298 6.33 -2.99 9.73
N ALA A 299 7.54 -2.85 10.24
CA ALA A 299 8.51 -1.88 9.76
C ALA A 299 9.93 -2.38 9.99
N VAL A 300 10.86 -1.85 9.17
CA VAL A 300 12.29 -2.10 9.36
C VAL A 300 12.73 -1.54 10.70
N ALA A 301 13.55 -2.31 11.44
CA ALA A 301 13.99 -1.93 12.77
C ALA A 301 15.47 -2.24 12.99
N GLU A 302 16.20 -1.27 13.48
CA GLU A 302 17.54 -1.40 14.02
C GLU A 302 17.51 -1.73 15.53
N ASP A 303 18.63 -2.15 16.10
CA ASP A 303 18.71 -2.63 17.49
C ASP A 303 18.32 -1.59 18.53
N ASP A 304 18.61 -0.33 18.30
CA ASP A 304 18.32 0.75 19.26
C ASP A 304 16.97 1.42 19.03
N ASP A 305 16.25 1.05 17.96
CA ASP A 305 14.91 1.55 17.71
C ASP A 305 13.95 1.15 18.83
N ARG A 306 12.95 2.01 19.04
CA ARG A 306 11.91 1.80 20.03
C ARG A 306 10.71 1.13 19.37
N LEU A 307 10.40 -0.10 19.81
CA LEU A 307 9.18 -0.81 19.46
C LEU A 307 8.07 -0.39 20.41
N VAL A 308 6.94 0.05 19.86
CA VAL A 308 5.82 0.61 20.63
C VAL A 308 4.57 -0.19 20.33
N PHE A 309 3.95 -0.75 21.38
CA PHE A 309 2.64 -1.40 21.35
C PHE A 309 1.62 -0.56 22.10
N ILE A 310 0.43 -0.43 21.54
CA ILE A 310 -0.73 0.15 22.23
C ILE A 310 -1.87 -0.85 22.14
N SER A 311 -2.46 -1.18 23.31
CA SER A 311 -3.60 -2.09 23.38
C SER A 311 -4.93 -1.37 23.51
N SER A 312 -6.02 -2.03 23.15
CA SER A 312 -7.37 -1.48 23.15
C SER A 312 -7.85 -1.03 24.54
N ASP A 313 -7.29 -1.59 25.63
CA ASP A 313 -7.51 -1.17 27.02
C ASP A 313 -6.68 0.06 27.42
N SER A 314 -6.11 0.78 26.44
CA SER A 314 -5.29 1.98 26.64
C SER A 314 -3.94 1.75 27.35
N SER A 315 -3.36 0.56 27.25
CA SER A 315 -2.01 0.30 27.74
C SER A 315 -0.98 0.50 26.63
N LEU A 316 0.11 1.21 26.93
CA LEU A 316 1.24 1.41 26.01
C LEU A 316 2.50 0.76 26.57
N LEU A 317 3.15 -0.05 25.77
CA LEU A 317 4.44 -0.67 26.08
C LEU A 317 5.48 -0.26 25.03
N ALA A 318 6.57 0.33 25.49
CA ALA A 318 7.72 0.66 24.65
C ALA A 318 8.99 -0.04 25.15
N PHE A 319 9.76 -0.64 24.24
CA PHE A 319 11.04 -1.29 24.54
C PHE A 319 11.98 -1.24 23.33
N LYS A 320 13.27 -1.48 23.55
CA LYS A 320 14.26 -1.47 22.46
C LYS A 320 14.18 -2.72 21.60
N ALA A 321 14.36 -2.57 20.29
CA ALA A 321 14.29 -3.67 19.33
C ALA A 321 15.32 -4.77 19.59
N LYS A 322 16.49 -4.45 20.15
CA LYS A 322 17.50 -5.43 20.58
C LYS A 322 17.01 -6.45 21.61
N ASN A 323 15.91 -6.15 22.32
CA ASN A 323 15.28 -7.11 23.24
C ASN A 323 14.55 -8.24 22.51
N VAL A 324 14.44 -8.14 21.18
CA VAL A 324 13.85 -9.15 20.29
C VAL A 324 14.94 -9.64 19.35
N ARG A 325 15.42 -10.86 19.55
CA ARG A 325 16.42 -11.44 18.64
C ARG A 325 15.82 -11.65 17.24
N PRO A 326 16.54 -11.39 16.17
CA PRO A 326 16.12 -11.76 14.82
C PRO A 326 15.89 -13.27 14.68
N GLN A 327 14.90 -13.65 13.89
CA GLN A 327 14.48 -15.02 13.66
C GLN A 327 14.28 -15.29 12.17
N GLY A 328 14.41 -16.56 11.77
CA GLY A 328 14.08 -17.01 10.42
C GLY A 328 12.57 -16.96 10.15
N ARG A 329 12.19 -17.12 8.88
CA ARG A 329 10.81 -16.94 8.39
C ARG A 329 9.74 -17.81 9.07
N THR A 330 10.06 -19.08 9.41
CA THR A 330 9.10 -20.05 9.97
C THR A 330 8.86 -19.93 11.47
N ALA A 331 9.49 -18.96 12.15
CA ALA A 331 9.29 -18.77 13.57
C ALA A 331 8.01 -17.96 13.85
N GLY A 332 7.28 -18.29 14.91
CA GLY A 332 6.06 -17.61 15.36
C GLY A 332 6.30 -16.35 16.19
N GLY A 333 7.55 -15.87 16.32
CA GLY A 333 7.88 -14.71 17.15
C GLY A 333 7.97 -15.05 18.64
N MET A 334 7.80 -14.02 19.49
CA MET A 334 7.86 -14.13 20.94
C MET A 334 6.89 -13.14 21.60
N ALA A 335 6.58 -13.32 22.88
CA ALA A 335 5.71 -12.42 23.59
C ALA A 335 6.28 -10.97 23.55
N GLY A 336 5.57 -10.06 22.94
CA GLY A 336 5.87 -8.63 22.86
C GLY A 336 5.24 -7.88 24.04
N MET A 337 3.91 -7.84 24.05
CA MET A 337 3.11 -7.19 25.09
C MET A 337 2.21 -8.22 25.79
N LYS A 338 2.11 -8.11 27.14
CA LYS A 338 1.12 -8.86 27.90
C LYS A 338 -0.19 -8.08 27.88
N LEU A 339 -1.19 -8.64 27.22
CA LEU A 339 -2.52 -8.06 27.13
C LEU A 339 -3.39 -8.45 28.34
N ALA A 340 -4.32 -7.57 28.72
CA ALA A 340 -5.40 -7.90 29.63
C ALA A 340 -6.41 -8.83 28.93
N GLU A 341 -7.30 -9.47 29.72
CA GLU A 341 -8.35 -10.32 29.19
C GLU A 341 -9.28 -9.52 28.24
N GLY A 342 -9.53 -10.03 27.04
CA GLY A 342 -10.33 -9.36 26.01
C GLY A 342 -9.64 -8.20 25.28
N ALA A 343 -8.47 -7.74 25.74
CA ALA A 343 -7.74 -6.70 25.06
C ALA A 343 -6.95 -7.24 23.86
N ARG A 344 -6.76 -6.38 22.86
CA ARG A 344 -5.97 -6.64 21.65
C ARG A 344 -5.01 -5.48 21.38
N VAL A 345 -3.99 -5.71 20.60
CA VAL A 345 -3.13 -4.63 20.10
C VAL A 345 -3.94 -3.79 19.10
N ALA A 346 -4.04 -2.51 19.38
CA ALA A 346 -4.69 -1.51 18.53
C ALA A 346 -3.68 -0.85 17.58
N ALA A 347 -2.41 -0.69 18.01
CA ALA A 347 -1.34 -0.16 17.19
C ALA A 347 0.01 -0.76 17.56
N PHE A 348 0.87 -0.93 16.56
CA PHE A 348 2.29 -1.24 16.68
C PHE A 348 3.10 -0.29 15.80
N SER A 349 4.25 0.19 16.28
CA SER A 349 5.13 1.06 15.50
C SER A 349 6.60 0.88 15.89
N VAL A 350 7.48 1.30 14.98
CA VAL A 350 8.93 1.36 15.17
C VAL A 350 9.38 2.82 15.10
N VAL A 351 10.06 3.29 16.13
CA VAL A 351 10.48 4.70 16.23
C VAL A 351 11.99 4.76 16.46
N PRO A 352 12.75 5.38 15.52
CA PRO A 352 14.19 5.59 15.67
C PRO A 352 14.52 6.43 16.91
N PRO A 353 15.65 6.18 17.61
CA PRO A 353 16.00 6.87 18.84
C PRO A 353 16.12 8.38 18.65
N GLY A 354 16.65 8.84 17.52
CA GLY A 354 16.76 10.27 17.19
C GLY A 354 15.43 11.00 16.95
N LYS A 355 14.32 10.25 16.84
CA LYS A 355 12.97 10.80 16.63
C LYS A 355 12.11 10.80 17.90
N VAL A 356 12.62 10.29 19.01
CA VAL A 356 11.86 10.17 20.28
C VAL A 356 11.82 11.50 21.05
N ALA A 357 12.90 12.26 21.02
CA ALA A 357 12.99 13.53 21.73
C ALA A 357 11.92 14.51 21.20
N TRP A 358 11.25 15.16 22.14
CA TRP A 358 10.17 16.08 21.85
C TRP A 358 10.60 17.53 21.97
N THR A 359 10.31 18.31 20.94
CA THR A 359 10.42 19.78 20.97
C THR A 359 9.11 20.38 20.54
N TYR A 360 8.67 21.43 21.23
CA TYR A 360 7.43 22.12 20.90
C TYR A 360 7.55 23.60 21.25
N GLU A 361 7.32 24.44 20.27
CA GLU A 361 7.35 25.90 20.41
C GLU A 361 6.02 26.47 19.91
N GLU A 362 5.41 27.32 20.71
CA GLU A 362 4.23 28.10 20.33
C GLU A 362 4.71 29.50 19.91
N GLY A 363 4.64 29.76 18.59
CA GLY A 363 5.03 31.06 18.03
C GLY A 363 4.06 32.19 18.39
N GLU A 364 4.53 33.43 18.34
CA GLU A 364 3.74 34.62 18.67
C GLU A 364 2.46 34.79 17.83
N ASN A 365 2.37 34.16 16.68
CA ASN A 365 1.21 34.18 15.77
C ASN A 365 0.26 32.97 15.96
N GLY A 366 0.39 32.21 17.03
CA GLY A 366 -0.40 31.01 17.28
C GLY A 366 -0.02 29.81 16.40
N LEU A 367 0.98 29.96 15.53
CA LEU A 367 1.57 28.85 14.79
C LEU A 367 2.39 28.00 15.75
N THR A 368 2.07 26.72 15.82
CA THR A 368 2.80 25.76 16.65
C THR A 368 3.81 25.02 15.79
N SER A 369 5.07 25.01 16.20
CA SER A 369 6.08 24.14 15.65
C SER A 369 6.46 23.08 16.67
N GLY A 370 6.54 21.83 16.23
CA GLY A 370 6.94 20.73 17.09
C GLY A 370 7.64 19.66 16.26
N SER A 371 8.53 18.91 16.88
CA SER A 371 9.14 17.75 16.27
C SER A 371 9.32 16.62 17.27
N GLY A 372 9.34 15.40 16.78
CA GLY A 372 9.48 14.21 17.58
C GLY A 372 8.30 13.25 17.39
N ALA A 373 8.42 12.05 17.94
CA ALA A 373 7.36 11.06 17.87
C ALA A 373 6.25 11.36 18.88
N VAL A 374 5.03 11.16 18.42
CA VAL A 374 3.81 11.33 19.24
C VAL A 374 2.94 10.06 19.17
N VAL A 375 2.15 9.92 20.20
CA VAL A 375 1.13 8.88 20.36
C VAL A 375 -0.23 9.55 20.26
N LEU A 376 -1.03 9.14 19.28
CA LEU A 376 -2.45 9.47 19.21
C LEU A 376 -3.25 8.28 19.74
N THR A 377 -4.17 8.55 20.65
CA THR A 377 -5.16 7.58 21.12
C THR A 377 -6.54 8.22 21.05
N VAL A 378 -7.53 7.46 20.61
CA VAL A 378 -8.93 7.90 20.55
C VAL A 378 -9.76 6.90 21.35
N ALA A 379 -10.30 7.36 22.47
CA ALA A 379 -11.15 6.55 23.32
C ALA A 379 -12.61 6.62 22.88
N GLY A 380 -13.31 5.51 22.95
CA GLY A 380 -14.70 5.38 22.59
C GLY A 380 -15.37 4.16 23.23
N ASP A 381 -16.54 3.78 22.70
CA ASP A 381 -17.32 2.64 23.15
C ASP A 381 -17.15 1.44 22.20
N SER A 382 -16.84 0.28 22.74
CA SER A 382 -16.72 -0.96 21.97
C SER A 382 -18.03 -1.42 21.29
N ASP A 383 -19.16 -0.97 21.81
CA ASP A 383 -20.49 -1.32 21.30
C ASP A 383 -20.96 -0.38 20.17
N ALA A 384 -20.24 0.72 19.94
CA ALA A 384 -20.51 1.62 18.82
C ALA A 384 -20.19 0.96 17.47
N LEU A 385 -20.95 1.31 16.43
CA LEU A 385 -20.65 0.85 15.08
C LEU A 385 -19.30 1.42 14.60
N PRO A 386 -18.42 0.60 14.00
CA PRO A 386 -17.13 1.06 13.51
C PRO A 386 -17.25 2.28 12.58
N GLY A 387 -16.47 3.33 12.83
CA GLY A 387 -16.43 4.54 12.00
C GLY A 387 -17.60 5.52 12.19
N THR A 388 -18.52 5.26 13.11
CA THR A 388 -19.64 6.18 13.41
C THR A 388 -19.42 7.04 14.64
N GLU A 389 -18.56 6.58 15.56
CA GLU A 389 -18.24 7.31 16.77
C GLU A 389 -17.06 8.27 16.56
N ASN A 390 -17.21 9.51 16.96
CA ASN A 390 -16.13 10.51 16.88
C ASN A 390 -15.00 10.18 17.87
N GLY A 391 -15.36 9.77 19.07
CA GLY A 391 -14.45 9.47 20.18
C GLY A 391 -13.76 10.69 20.77
N ALA A 392 -12.95 10.44 21.79
CA ALA A 392 -12.15 11.47 22.45
C ALA A 392 -10.66 11.23 22.17
N ALA A 393 -10.05 12.16 21.45
CA ALA A 393 -8.65 12.06 21.01
C ALA A 393 -7.68 12.67 22.03
N LYS A 394 -6.50 12.08 22.13
CA LYS A 394 -5.39 12.57 22.93
C LYS A 394 -4.10 12.39 22.17
N VAL A 395 -3.34 13.45 21.99
CA VAL A 395 -1.99 13.46 21.44
C VAL A 395 -0.99 13.61 22.58
N THR A 396 0.01 12.74 22.68
CA THR A 396 1.02 12.80 23.75
C THR A 396 2.39 12.49 23.16
N PRO A 397 3.44 13.27 23.45
CA PRO A 397 4.79 12.94 23.02
C PRO A 397 5.23 11.57 23.52
N LEU A 398 5.83 10.77 22.63
CA LEU A 398 6.32 9.43 22.97
C LEU A 398 7.39 9.44 24.07
N GLU A 399 8.11 10.55 24.22
CA GLU A 399 9.09 10.75 25.28
C GLU A 399 8.49 10.62 26.70
N MET A 400 7.20 10.93 26.86
CA MET A 400 6.51 10.82 28.16
C MET A 400 6.31 9.38 28.61
N TYR A 401 6.50 8.40 27.72
CA TYR A 401 6.33 6.99 28.03
C TYR A 401 7.66 6.31 28.34
N PRO A 402 7.79 5.62 29.50
CA PRO A 402 9.02 4.94 29.86
C PRO A 402 9.25 3.72 28.98
N THR A 403 10.51 3.44 28.67
CA THR A 403 10.89 2.12 28.16
C THR A 403 10.85 1.09 29.27
N LYS A 404 10.25 -0.07 28.98
CA LYS A 404 10.12 -1.19 29.92
C LYS A 404 10.70 -2.48 29.34
N GLY A 405 10.66 -3.54 30.10
CA GLY A 405 10.95 -4.88 29.58
C GLY A 405 9.84 -5.39 28.67
N ARG A 406 10.21 -6.17 27.66
CA ARG A 406 9.29 -6.92 26.80
C ARG A 406 8.39 -7.85 27.63
N ALA A 407 7.24 -8.22 27.09
CA ALA A 407 6.26 -9.12 27.72
C ALA A 407 5.65 -8.60 29.04
N THR A 408 5.59 -7.28 29.22
CA THR A 408 4.88 -6.61 30.31
C THR A 408 3.60 -5.92 29.83
N GLY A 409 2.71 -5.49 30.74
CA GLY A 409 1.44 -4.82 30.42
C GLY A 409 1.56 -3.33 30.09
N GLY A 410 2.78 -2.76 30.11
CA GLY A 410 2.96 -1.35 29.76
C GLY A 410 2.54 -0.35 30.84
N VAL A 411 2.11 0.84 30.39
CA VAL A 411 1.56 1.94 31.20
C VAL A 411 0.35 2.53 30.50
N ARG A 412 -0.56 3.15 31.26
CA ARG A 412 -1.76 3.77 30.70
C ARG A 412 -1.38 4.93 29.74
N SER A 413 -1.99 4.96 28.57
CA SER A 413 -1.82 6.01 27.54
C SER A 413 -2.94 7.06 27.56
N GLN A 414 -4.17 6.67 27.92
CA GLN A 414 -5.31 7.54 28.04
C GLN A 414 -6.24 7.03 29.15
N ARG A 415 -6.85 7.94 29.88
CA ARG A 415 -7.87 7.60 30.87
C ARG A 415 -9.24 7.66 30.19
N PHE A 416 -9.99 6.56 30.30
CA PHE A 416 -11.37 6.48 29.84
C PHE A 416 -12.30 7.27 30.76
N LEU A 417 -13.21 8.00 30.17
CA LEU A 417 -14.31 8.68 30.83
C LEU A 417 -15.57 7.81 30.81
N LYS A 418 -16.64 8.28 31.45
CA LYS A 418 -17.94 7.59 31.45
C LYS A 418 -18.43 7.42 30.02
N GLY A 419 -18.78 6.21 29.60
CA GLY A 419 -19.20 5.85 28.24
C GLY A 419 -18.05 5.47 27.31
N GLN A 420 -16.82 5.43 27.81
CA GLN A 420 -15.66 4.96 27.06
C GLN A 420 -15.10 3.71 27.73
N ASN A 421 -14.82 2.68 26.96
CA ASN A 421 -14.33 1.40 27.47
C ASN A 421 -13.17 0.83 26.63
N THR A 422 -12.88 1.42 25.45
CA THR A 422 -11.85 0.94 24.54
C THR A 422 -11.17 2.09 23.79
N LEU A 423 -9.99 1.83 23.23
CA LEU A 423 -9.43 2.66 22.18
C LEU A 423 -10.01 2.20 20.84
N ILE A 424 -10.77 3.07 20.19
CA ILE A 424 -11.31 2.85 18.84
C ILE A 424 -10.25 3.11 17.75
N LEU A 425 -9.23 3.96 18.07
CA LEU A 425 -8.06 4.23 17.24
C LEU A 425 -6.83 4.42 18.12
N ALA A 426 -5.69 3.92 17.68
CA ALA A 426 -4.37 4.25 18.20
C ALA A 426 -3.36 4.36 17.06
N TRP A 427 -2.41 5.28 17.21
CA TRP A 427 -1.37 5.51 16.21
C TRP A 427 -0.10 6.07 16.86
N VAL A 428 1.05 5.78 16.27
CA VAL A 428 2.35 6.31 16.70
C VAL A 428 3.14 6.70 15.46
N GLY A 429 3.53 7.94 15.38
CA GLY A 429 4.34 8.46 14.28
C GLY A 429 4.96 9.82 14.61
N LEU A 430 5.40 10.55 13.59
CA LEU A 430 6.08 11.82 13.76
C LEU A 430 5.09 12.99 13.75
N TYR A 431 5.37 14.01 14.56
CA TYR A 431 4.66 15.28 14.51
C TYR A 431 5.23 16.17 13.37
N PRO A 432 4.43 16.97 12.68
CA PRO A 432 2.97 17.13 12.80
C PRO A 432 2.23 15.92 12.23
N LEU A 433 1.11 15.55 12.86
CA LEU A 433 0.24 14.47 12.40
C LEU A 433 -1.00 15.06 11.72
N HIS A 434 -1.49 14.38 10.70
CA HIS A 434 -2.64 14.78 9.92
C HIS A 434 -3.68 13.66 9.94
N ALA A 435 -4.92 14.02 10.25
CA ALA A 435 -6.03 13.09 10.29
C ALA A 435 -7.14 13.51 9.33
N SER A 436 -7.84 12.55 8.75
CA SER A 436 -9.00 12.81 7.90
C SER A 436 -10.13 11.81 8.12
N THR A 437 -11.34 12.22 7.78
CA THR A 437 -12.52 11.36 7.72
C THR A 437 -12.44 10.40 6.53
N SER A 438 -13.33 9.42 6.46
CA SER A 438 -13.48 8.53 5.29
C SER A 438 -13.79 9.28 3.99
N ALA A 439 -14.46 10.43 4.09
CA ALA A 439 -14.71 11.31 2.94
C ALA A 439 -13.49 12.17 2.54
N GLY A 440 -12.41 12.16 3.33
CA GLY A 440 -11.20 12.94 3.07
C GLY A 440 -11.19 14.34 3.66
N SER A 441 -12.22 14.71 4.44
CA SER A 441 -12.22 15.99 5.16
C SER A 441 -11.21 15.96 6.31
N PRO A 442 -10.41 17.02 6.52
CA PRO A 442 -9.47 17.09 7.62
C PRO A 442 -10.18 17.03 8.98
N VAL A 443 -9.57 16.37 9.95
CA VAL A 443 -10.03 16.30 11.33
C VAL A 443 -9.03 17.06 12.20
N GLU A 444 -9.52 18.07 12.91
CA GLU A 444 -8.70 18.84 13.83
C GLU A 444 -8.36 17.99 15.06
N LEU A 445 -7.07 17.89 15.37
CA LEU A 445 -6.55 17.12 16.49
C LEU A 445 -6.20 18.04 17.66
N PRO A 446 -6.36 17.54 18.90
CA PRO A 446 -6.00 18.34 20.08
C PRO A 446 -4.49 18.62 20.13
N LYS A 447 -4.12 19.74 20.75
CA LYS A 447 -2.72 20.07 21.05
C LYS A 447 -2.07 18.97 21.88
N PRO A 448 -0.75 18.75 21.75
CA PRO A 448 -0.03 17.75 22.54
C PRO A 448 -0.20 17.95 24.06
N ASP A 449 -0.64 16.91 24.75
CA ASP A 449 -0.79 16.86 26.21
C ASP A 449 0.38 16.09 26.83
N MET A 450 1.18 16.77 27.65
CA MET A 450 2.34 16.19 28.35
C MET A 450 1.94 15.21 29.44
N ARG A 451 0.67 15.16 29.84
CA ARG A 451 0.16 14.20 30.83
C ARG A 451 -0.12 12.87 30.18
N ARG A 452 0.72 11.89 30.46
CA ARG A 452 0.64 10.55 29.90
C ARG A 452 -0.74 9.88 30.05
N ASP A 453 -1.37 10.03 31.22
CA ASP A 453 -2.62 9.37 31.60
C ASP A 453 -3.85 10.29 31.66
N GLY A 454 -3.79 11.45 30.99
CA GLY A 454 -4.91 12.37 30.83
C GLY A 454 -6.06 11.73 30.04
N SER A 455 -7.25 12.33 30.15
CA SER A 455 -8.39 12.02 29.26
C SER A 455 -8.22 12.72 27.91
N GLY A 456 -8.93 12.23 26.89
CA GLY A 456 -8.99 12.87 25.58
C GLY A 456 -9.91 14.09 25.53
N VAL A 457 -9.93 14.74 24.37
CA VAL A 457 -10.85 15.82 23.97
C VAL A 457 -11.75 15.27 22.88
N ASP A 458 -13.05 15.53 22.96
CA ASP A 458 -14.03 15.03 21.99
C ASP A 458 -13.72 15.58 20.60
N LEU A 459 -13.77 14.71 19.61
CA LEU A 459 -13.58 15.08 18.21
C LEU A 459 -14.90 15.52 17.58
N ALA A 460 -14.80 16.43 16.60
CA ALA A 460 -15.94 16.86 15.81
C ALA A 460 -16.38 15.81 14.77
N SER A 461 -15.47 14.95 14.34
CA SER A 461 -15.71 13.93 13.32
C SER A 461 -14.82 12.70 13.56
N PRO A 462 -15.24 11.49 13.13
CA PRO A 462 -14.45 10.29 13.27
C PRO A 462 -13.21 10.33 12.39
N ILE A 463 -12.10 9.81 12.90
CA ILE A 463 -10.85 9.64 12.14
C ILE A 463 -10.90 8.31 11.39
N ALA A 464 -10.68 8.35 10.08
CA ALA A 464 -10.53 7.17 9.24
C ALA A 464 -9.07 6.94 8.83
N PHE A 465 -8.33 8.00 8.51
CA PHE A 465 -6.95 7.94 8.04
C PHE A 465 -6.08 8.91 8.82
N ILE A 466 -4.82 8.50 9.06
CA ILE A 466 -3.83 9.27 9.80
C ILE A 466 -2.41 8.97 9.32
N ALA A 467 -1.56 10.00 9.24
CA ALA A 467 -0.12 9.91 9.00
C ALA A 467 0.62 11.10 9.61
#